data_9dc17525b3ef54f9ab03d7f6b75e3437
#
_entry.id   9dc17525b3ef54f9ab03d7f6b75e3437
#
_cell.length_a   1.000
_cell.length_b   1.000
_cell.length_c   1.000
_cell.angle_alpha   90.00
_cell.angle_beta   90.00
_cell.angle_gamma   90.00
#
_symmetry.space_group_name_H-M   'P 1'
#
loop_
_entity.id
_entity.type
_entity.pdbx_description
1 polymer ?
#
loop_
_entity_poly.entity_id
_entity_poly.type
_entity_poly.pdbx_seq_one_letter_code
_entity_poly.pdbx_strand_id
1 'polypeptide(L)'
;MRQATAALTALSDVDNDEETRKILSALSLRQLETRVAQALDDLQNAQNDLASYNSQLVSLQTQPERVQNAMYNASQQLQQIRSRLDGTDVGETALRPSQKVLMQVQQALLNAEIDQQRKSLEGNTVLQDTLQKQRDYVTANSARLEHQLQLLQEAVNSKRLTLTEKRRRKLSPG
;
A
#
# COMPACT_ATOMS: atom_id res chain seq x y z
N MET A 1 11.09 11.02 28.77
CA MET A 1 9.67 10.85 28.42
C MET A 1 9.39 9.69 27.46
N ARG A 2 10.15 9.46 26.37
CA ARG A 2 9.90 8.33 25.42
C ARG A 2 10.02 6.93 26.04
N GLN A 3 10.91 6.72 27.01
CA GLN A 3 11.09 5.40 27.66
C GLN A 3 9.92 5.06 28.63
N ALA A 4 9.36 6.05 29.30
CA ALA A 4 8.25 5.84 30.21
C ALA A 4 6.93 5.51 29.46
N THR A 5 6.71 6.12 28.30
CA THR A 5 5.56 5.81 27.44
C THR A 5 5.66 4.42 26.82
N ALA A 6 6.87 3.99 26.40
CA ALA A 6 7.10 2.65 25.89
C ALA A 6 6.89 1.56 26.98
N ALA A 7 7.32 1.83 28.22
CA ALA A 7 7.11 0.92 29.34
C ALA A 7 5.63 0.80 29.74
N LEU A 8 4.88 1.92 29.73
CA LEU A 8 3.44 1.92 29.99
C LEU A 8 2.64 1.20 28.89
N THR A 9 3.03 1.35 27.62
CA THR A 9 2.40 0.61 26.52
C THR A 9 2.66 -0.89 26.63
N ALA A 10 3.89 -1.28 26.97
CA ALA A 10 4.24 -2.68 27.17
C ALA A 10 3.50 -3.31 28.34
N LEU A 11 3.31 -2.58 29.45
CA LEU A 11 2.52 -3.05 30.60
C LEU A 11 1.03 -3.19 30.25
N SER A 12 0.46 -2.25 29.49
CA SER A 12 -0.94 -2.34 29.05
C SER A 12 -1.17 -3.51 28.08
N ASP A 13 -0.19 -3.83 27.24
CA ASP A 13 -0.24 -4.96 26.33
C ASP A 13 -0.19 -6.30 27.07
N VAL A 14 0.61 -6.42 28.14
CA VAL A 14 0.69 -7.62 28.96
C VAL A 14 -0.60 -7.88 29.72
N ASP A 15 -1.19 -6.84 30.33
CA ASP A 15 -2.48 -6.95 31.02
C ASP A 15 -3.61 -7.33 30.05
N ASN A 16 -3.59 -6.78 28.86
CA ASN A 16 -4.55 -7.09 27.80
C ASN A 16 -4.38 -8.54 27.29
N ASP A 17 -3.16 -9.05 27.22
CA ASP A 17 -2.87 -10.42 26.82
C ASP A 17 -3.38 -11.44 27.85
N GLU A 18 -3.23 -11.17 29.17
CA GLU A 18 -3.76 -12.05 30.20
C GLU A 18 -5.28 -12.12 30.19
N GLU A 19 -5.94 -10.98 30.01
CA GLU A 19 -7.39 -10.93 29.88
C GLU A 19 -7.86 -11.69 28.64
N THR A 20 -7.17 -11.51 27.52
CA THR A 20 -7.42 -12.25 26.27
C THR A 20 -7.24 -13.75 26.47
N ARG A 21 -6.20 -14.19 27.14
CA ARG A 21 -5.97 -15.62 27.46
C ARG A 21 -7.12 -16.20 28.31
N LYS A 22 -7.64 -15.46 29.28
CA LYS A 22 -8.79 -15.87 30.08
C LYS A 22 -10.04 -16.04 29.22
N ILE A 23 -10.33 -15.10 28.34
CA ILE A 23 -11.48 -15.16 27.43
C ILE A 23 -11.33 -16.36 26.49
N LEU A 24 -10.15 -16.58 25.92
CA LEU A 24 -9.88 -17.70 25.02
C LEU A 24 -9.96 -19.06 25.73
N SER A 25 -9.57 -19.15 26.99
CA SER A 25 -9.65 -20.38 27.78
C SER A 25 -11.09 -20.85 28.03
N ALA A 26 -12.06 -19.94 27.99
CA ALA A 26 -13.49 -20.24 28.11
C ALA A 26 -14.13 -20.80 26.83
N LEU A 27 -13.44 -20.70 25.68
CA LEU A 27 -13.94 -21.17 24.40
C LEU A 27 -13.70 -22.68 24.21
N SER A 28 -14.58 -23.33 23.44
CA SER A 28 -14.37 -24.73 23.03
C SER A 28 -13.22 -24.84 22.02
N LEU A 29 -12.64 -26.05 21.93
CA LEU A 29 -11.59 -26.32 20.94
C LEU A 29 -12.04 -25.99 19.51
N ARG A 30 -13.26 -26.35 19.14
CA ARG A 30 -13.82 -26.05 17.83
C ARG A 30 -13.94 -24.56 17.55
N GLN A 31 -14.35 -23.78 18.55
CA GLN A 31 -14.44 -22.32 18.43
C GLN A 31 -13.04 -21.71 18.27
N LEU A 32 -12.04 -22.20 19.01
CA LEU A 32 -10.67 -21.76 18.90
C LEU A 32 -10.08 -22.09 17.52
N GLU A 33 -10.29 -23.29 17.00
CA GLU A 33 -9.82 -23.70 15.68
C GLU A 33 -10.46 -22.88 14.56
N THR A 34 -11.74 -22.53 14.69
CA THR A 34 -12.43 -21.63 13.74
C THR A 34 -11.81 -20.24 13.76
N ARG A 35 -11.47 -19.70 14.94
CA ARG A 35 -10.83 -18.40 15.07
C ARG A 35 -9.39 -18.40 14.55
N VAL A 36 -8.66 -19.49 14.70
CA VAL A 36 -7.33 -19.66 14.10
C VAL A 36 -7.43 -19.63 12.58
N ALA A 37 -8.38 -20.36 11.99
CA ALA A 37 -8.61 -20.34 10.56
C ALA A 37 -8.94 -18.94 10.03
N GLN A 38 -9.80 -18.20 10.74
CA GLN A 38 -10.14 -16.83 10.39
C GLN A 38 -8.93 -15.89 10.49
N ALA A 39 -8.15 -15.99 11.56
CA ALA A 39 -6.95 -15.17 11.73
C ALA A 39 -5.88 -15.43 10.65
N LEU A 40 -5.75 -16.68 10.21
CA LEU A 40 -4.86 -17.04 9.09
C LEU A 40 -5.34 -16.43 7.77
N ASP A 41 -6.63 -16.47 7.50
CA ASP A 41 -7.22 -15.86 6.30
C ASP A 41 -7.05 -14.34 6.31
N ASP A 42 -7.34 -13.70 7.44
CA ASP A 42 -7.14 -12.25 7.61
C ASP A 42 -5.67 -11.84 7.42
N LEU A 43 -4.74 -12.65 7.94
CA LEU A 43 -3.30 -12.43 7.76
C LEU A 43 -2.87 -12.59 6.31
N GLN A 44 -3.39 -13.60 5.62
CA GLN A 44 -3.12 -13.80 4.18
C GLN A 44 -3.63 -12.62 3.35
N ASN A 45 -4.83 -12.13 3.65
CA ASN A 45 -5.39 -10.95 2.99
C ASN A 45 -4.53 -9.70 3.23
N ALA A 46 -4.10 -9.48 4.46
CA ALA A 46 -3.19 -8.38 4.79
C ALA A 46 -1.85 -8.47 4.05
N GLN A 47 -1.29 -9.66 3.89
CA GLN A 47 -0.06 -9.87 3.11
C GLN A 47 -0.26 -9.59 1.62
N ASN A 48 -1.40 -9.97 1.06
CA ASN A 48 -1.77 -9.66 -0.33
C ASN A 48 -1.91 -8.14 -0.54
N ASP A 49 -2.57 -7.45 0.39
CA ASP A 49 -2.70 -6.00 0.36
C ASP A 49 -1.34 -5.31 0.43
N LEU A 50 -0.45 -5.76 1.31
CA LEU A 50 0.92 -5.24 1.40
C LEU A 50 1.69 -5.40 0.10
N ALA A 51 1.60 -6.57 -0.54
CA ALA A 51 2.24 -6.82 -1.83
C ALA A 51 1.69 -5.87 -2.91
N SER A 52 0.37 -5.64 -2.91
CA SER A 52 -0.29 -4.72 -3.83
C SER A 52 0.16 -3.27 -3.62
N TYR A 53 0.16 -2.78 -2.37
CA TYR A 53 0.61 -1.42 -2.06
C TYR A 53 2.08 -1.20 -2.39
N ASN A 54 2.95 -2.16 -2.10
CA ASN A 54 4.36 -2.09 -2.45
C ASN A 54 4.57 -2.01 -3.98
N SER A 55 3.86 -2.83 -4.75
CA SER A 55 3.89 -2.80 -6.21
C SER A 55 3.43 -1.45 -6.79
N GLN A 56 2.34 -0.90 -6.24
CA GLN A 56 1.84 0.41 -6.65
C GLN A 56 2.82 1.54 -6.30
N LEU A 57 3.43 1.50 -5.10
CA LEU A 57 4.43 2.48 -4.69
C LEU A 57 5.65 2.46 -5.60
N VAL A 58 6.17 1.28 -5.97
CA VAL A 58 7.28 1.15 -6.92
C VAL A 58 6.90 1.75 -8.29
N SER A 59 5.70 1.47 -8.79
CA SER A 59 5.20 2.06 -10.03
C SER A 59 5.14 3.59 -9.98
N LEU A 60 4.66 4.15 -8.86
CA LEU A 60 4.57 5.60 -8.67
C LEU A 60 5.94 6.26 -8.50
N GLN A 61 6.92 5.57 -7.94
CA GLN A 61 8.30 6.06 -7.81
C GLN A 61 9.01 6.18 -9.17
N THR A 62 8.69 5.31 -10.12
CA THR A 62 9.27 5.35 -11.47
C THR A 62 8.53 6.26 -12.43
N GLN A 63 7.29 6.63 -12.11
CA GLN A 63 6.46 7.51 -12.94
C GLN A 63 7.05 8.91 -13.14
N PRO A 64 7.60 9.62 -12.12
CA PRO A 64 8.13 10.96 -12.28
C PRO A 64 9.21 11.06 -13.35
N GLU A 65 10.12 10.11 -13.43
CA GLU A 65 11.19 10.08 -14.43
C GLU A 65 10.62 9.99 -15.86
N ARG A 66 9.65 9.08 -16.08
CA ARG A 66 8.96 8.96 -17.38
C ARG A 66 8.20 10.23 -17.74
N VAL A 67 7.53 10.84 -16.78
CA VAL A 67 6.78 12.09 -16.97
C VAL A 67 7.72 13.25 -17.30
N GLN A 68 8.84 13.37 -16.59
CA GLN A 68 9.86 14.40 -16.86
C GLN A 68 10.46 14.24 -18.25
N ASN A 69 10.76 13.02 -18.68
CA ASN A 69 11.25 12.73 -20.02
C ASN A 69 10.21 13.08 -21.11
N ALA A 70 8.93 12.75 -20.88
CA ALA A 70 7.85 13.12 -21.77
C ALA A 70 7.67 14.64 -21.87
N MET A 71 7.73 15.35 -20.76
CA MET A 71 7.66 16.83 -20.72
C MET A 71 8.85 17.47 -21.42
N TYR A 72 10.04 16.94 -21.24
CA TYR A 72 11.24 17.39 -21.94
C TYR A 72 11.11 17.25 -23.45
N ASN A 73 10.69 16.07 -23.92
CA ASN A 73 10.49 15.80 -25.35
C ASN A 73 9.40 16.72 -25.95
N ALA A 74 8.28 16.89 -25.25
CA ALA A 74 7.21 17.79 -25.68
C ALA A 74 7.68 19.24 -25.72
N SER A 75 8.50 19.67 -24.76
CA SER A 75 9.06 21.02 -24.72
C SER A 75 10.05 21.26 -25.87
N GLN A 76 10.85 20.29 -26.23
CA GLN A 76 11.75 20.35 -27.39
C GLN A 76 10.96 20.48 -28.70
N GLN A 77 9.94 19.68 -28.89
CA GLN A 77 9.07 19.77 -30.07
C GLN A 77 8.35 21.12 -30.14
N LEU A 78 7.87 21.61 -28.99
CA LEU A 78 7.23 22.91 -28.87
C LEU A 78 8.17 24.06 -29.28
N GLN A 79 9.43 23.99 -28.85
CA GLN A 79 10.46 24.96 -29.20
C GLN A 79 10.76 24.95 -30.71
N GLN A 80 10.86 23.76 -31.32
CA GLN A 80 11.04 23.61 -32.76
C GLN A 80 9.86 24.21 -33.55
N ILE A 81 8.62 23.97 -33.12
CA ILE A 81 7.42 24.53 -33.75
C ILE A 81 7.40 26.05 -33.62
N ARG A 82 7.71 26.59 -32.44
CA ARG A 82 7.78 28.07 -32.22
C ARG A 82 8.84 28.71 -33.10
N SER A 83 10.04 28.14 -33.15
CA SER A 83 11.13 28.62 -34.02
C SER A 83 10.71 28.64 -35.50
N ARG A 84 9.97 27.63 -35.93
CA ARG A 84 9.51 27.53 -37.32
C ARG A 84 8.35 28.49 -37.59
N LEU A 85 7.47 28.77 -36.65
CA LEU A 85 6.42 29.78 -36.78
C LEU A 85 6.97 31.20 -36.77
N ASP A 86 7.99 31.51 -35.95
CA ASP A 86 8.57 32.83 -35.79
C ASP A 86 9.58 33.18 -36.88
N GLY A 87 10.22 32.18 -37.50
CA GLY A 87 11.34 32.36 -38.44
C GLY A 87 10.97 32.42 -39.92
N THR A 88 9.70 32.38 -40.34
CA THR A 88 9.30 32.01 -41.69
C THR A 88 8.59 33.02 -42.54
N ASP A 89 8.69 34.31 -42.21
CA ASP A 89 8.00 35.35 -43.03
C ASP A 89 8.75 35.77 -44.31
N VAL A 90 9.93 35.17 -44.63
CA VAL A 90 10.76 35.60 -45.79
C VAL A 90 11.36 34.38 -46.52
N GLY A 91 11.02 34.24 -47.82
CA GLY A 91 11.69 33.35 -48.77
C GLY A 91 10.93 32.06 -49.11
N GLU A 92 11.64 31.10 -49.80
CA GLU A 92 11.10 29.83 -50.29
C GLU A 92 10.64 28.85 -49.16
N THR A 93 11.00 29.16 -47.91
CA THR A 93 10.65 28.38 -46.73
C THR A 93 9.41 28.95 -46.00
N ALA A 94 8.71 29.92 -46.55
CA ALA A 94 7.49 30.46 -45.99
C ALA A 94 6.41 29.39 -45.88
N LEU A 95 5.84 29.24 -44.65
CA LEU A 95 4.76 28.28 -44.38
C LEU A 95 3.47 28.73 -45.10
N ARG A 96 2.81 27.75 -45.71
CA ARG A 96 1.44 27.97 -46.22
C ARG A 96 0.48 28.18 -45.06
N PRO A 97 -0.64 28.95 -45.25
CA PRO A 97 -1.62 29.19 -44.21
C PRO A 97 -2.13 27.90 -43.52
N SER A 98 -2.34 26.84 -44.31
CA SER A 98 -2.75 25.51 -43.78
C SER A 98 -1.67 24.86 -42.91
N GLN A 99 -0.39 25.04 -43.23
CA GLN A 99 0.73 24.57 -42.44
C GLN A 99 0.87 25.34 -41.12
N LYS A 100 0.64 26.66 -41.15
CA LYS A 100 0.62 27.49 -39.93
C LYS A 100 -0.48 27.05 -38.97
N VAL A 101 -1.68 26.80 -39.48
CA VAL A 101 -2.82 26.32 -38.68
C VAL A 101 -2.49 24.93 -38.06
N LEU A 102 -1.94 24.02 -38.85
CA LEU A 102 -1.52 22.70 -38.35
C LEU A 102 -0.50 22.82 -37.22
N MET A 103 0.52 23.66 -37.39
CA MET A 103 1.52 23.90 -36.34
C MET A 103 0.96 24.56 -35.10
N GLN A 104 0.01 25.48 -35.26
CA GLN A 104 -0.69 26.09 -34.12
C GLN A 104 -1.50 25.06 -33.34
N VAL A 105 -2.18 24.13 -34.02
CA VAL A 105 -2.89 22.99 -33.40
C VAL A 105 -1.92 22.06 -32.68
N GLN A 106 -0.80 21.73 -33.31
CA GLN A 106 0.25 20.91 -32.68
C GLN A 106 0.82 21.60 -31.43
N GLN A 107 1.05 22.91 -31.48
CA GLN A 107 1.49 23.70 -30.33
C GLN A 107 0.48 23.65 -29.18
N ALA A 108 -0.81 23.78 -29.48
CA ALA A 108 -1.87 23.68 -28.47
C ALA A 108 -1.94 22.28 -27.84
N LEU A 109 -1.80 21.23 -28.65
CA LEU A 109 -1.77 19.84 -28.16
C LEU A 109 -0.57 19.56 -27.25
N LEU A 110 0.62 20.04 -27.63
CA LEU A 110 1.84 19.86 -26.83
C LEU A 110 1.75 20.63 -25.49
N ASN A 111 1.19 21.85 -25.51
CA ASN A 111 0.94 22.59 -24.27
C ASN A 111 -0.05 21.86 -23.35
N ALA A 112 -1.13 21.30 -23.92
CA ALA A 112 -2.09 20.52 -23.18
C ALA A 112 -1.46 19.24 -22.59
N GLU A 113 -0.60 18.58 -23.34
CA GLU A 113 0.16 17.41 -22.90
C GLU A 113 1.08 17.76 -21.71
N ILE A 114 1.84 18.84 -21.81
CA ILE A 114 2.71 19.32 -20.73
C ILE A 114 1.89 19.62 -19.46
N ASP A 115 0.76 20.28 -19.59
CA ASP A 115 -0.12 20.59 -18.46
C ASP A 115 -0.71 19.34 -17.82
N GLN A 116 -1.10 18.34 -18.63
CA GLN A 116 -1.57 17.04 -18.15
C GLN A 116 -0.48 16.30 -17.39
N GLN A 117 0.73 16.27 -17.92
CA GLN A 117 1.88 15.62 -17.28
C GLN A 117 2.23 16.31 -15.95
N ARG A 118 2.16 17.63 -15.88
CA ARG A 118 2.38 18.38 -14.64
C ARG A 118 1.35 18.02 -13.57
N LYS A 119 0.07 17.97 -13.92
CA LYS A 119 -1.01 17.52 -13.01
C LYS A 119 -0.82 16.08 -12.57
N SER A 120 -0.33 15.22 -13.44
CA SER A 120 -0.01 13.82 -13.09
C SER A 120 1.10 13.74 -12.03
N LEU A 121 2.13 14.59 -12.10
CA LEU A 121 3.19 14.67 -11.07
C LEU A 121 2.64 15.17 -9.73
N GLU A 122 1.79 16.19 -9.74
CA GLU A 122 1.16 16.69 -8.52
C GLU A 122 0.29 15.63 -7.84
N GLY A 123 -0.53 14.93 -8.62
CA GLY A 123 -1.37 13.83 -8.13
C GLY A 123 -0.56 12.63 -7.61
N ASN A 124 0.59 12.35 -8.23
CA ASN A 124 1.49 11.27 -7.84
C ASN A 124 1.96 11.39 -6.39
N THR A 125 2.36 12.59 -5.96
CA THR A 125 2.84 12.83 -4.58
C THR A 125 1.75 12.54 -3.55
N VAL A 126 0.53 12.99 -3.80
CA VAL A 126 -0.62 12.75 -2.91
C VAL A 126 -0.95 11.25 -2.84
N LEU A 127 -0.92 10.58 -3.99
CA LEU A 127 -1.20 9.15 -4.07
C LEU A 127 -0.11 8.32 -3.36
N GLN A 128 1.17 8.68 -3.52
CA GLN A 128 2.27 8.04 -2.79
C GLN A 128 2.09 8.17 -1.26
N ASP A 129 1.78 9.35 -0.76
CA ASP A 129 1.55 9.58 0.67
C ASP A 129 0.36 8.73 1.19
N THR A 130 -0.72 8.69 0.44
CA THR A 130 -1.91 7.89 0.78
C THR A 130 -1.58 6.40 0.83
N LEU A 131 -0.94 5.87 -0.21
CA LEU A 131 -0.55 4.45 -0.27
C LEU A 131 0.46 4.08 0.82
N GLN A 132 1.37 4.98 1.15
CA GLN A 132 2.33 4.76 2.23
C GLN A 132 1.65 4.65 3.58
N LYS A 133 0.68 5.51 3.86
CA LYS A 133 -0.14 5.44 5.09
C LYS A 133 -0.97 4.17 5.15
N GLN A 134 -1.57 3.76 4.04
CA GLN A 134 -2.31 2.49 3.95
C GLN A 134 -1.40 1.28 4.19
N ARG A 135 -0.22 1.26 3.57
CA ARG A 135 0.78 0.23 3.79
C ARG A 135 1.21 0.16 5.26
N ASP A 136 1.49 1.29 5.88
CA ASP A 136 1.92 1.35 7.28
C ASP A 136 0.80 0.88 8.22
N TYR A 137 -0.46 1.23 7.93
CA TYR A 137 -1.62 0.72 8.66
C TYR A 137 -1.76 -0.80 8.53
N VAL A 138 -1.68 -1.35 7.32
CA VAL A 138 -1.79 -2.79 7.09
C VAL A 138 -0.61 -3.54 7.71
N THR A 139 0.59 -2.97 7.71
CA THR A 139 1.77 -3.53 8.40
C THR A 139 1.53 -3.64 9.90
N ALA A 140 1.02 -2.59 10.54
CA ALA A 140 0.68 -2.59 11.96
C ALA A 140 -0.44 -3.58 12.27
N ASN A 141 -1.45 -3.66 11.41
CA ASN A 141 -2.54 -4.62 11.54
C ASN A 141 -2.08 -6.07 11.38
N SER A 142 -1.16 -6.33 10.45
CA SER A 142 -0.55 -7.68 10.30
C SER A 142 0.19 -8.11 11.56
N ALA A 143 0.98 -7.23 12.16
CA ALA A 143 1.67 -7.52 13.42
C ALA A 143 0.69 -7.83 14.55
N ARG A 144 -0.43 -7.10 14.63
CA ARG A 144 -1.51 -7.38 15.59
C ARG A 144 -2.17 -8.73 15.33
N LEU A 145 -2.44 -9.06 14.07
CA LEU A 145 -3.01 -10.36 13.68
C LEU A 145 -2.08 -11.52 13.99
N GLU A 146 -0.78 -11.38 13.75
CA GLU A 146 0.25 -12.37 14.12
C GLU A 146 0.25 -12.63 15.63
N HIS A 147 0.20 -11.57 16.43
CA HIS A 147 0.13 -11.67 17.88
C HIS A 147 -1.16 -12.37 18.34
N GLN A 148 -2.31 -12.00 17.79
CA GLN A 148 -3.58 -12.69 18.08
C GLN A 148 -3.55 -14.15 17.68
N LEU A 149 -2.97 -14.47 16.52
CA LEU A 149 -2.80 -15.85 16.08
C LEU A 149 -1.95 -16.66 17.06
N GLN A 150 -0.87 -16.08 17.57
CA GLN A 150 -0.02 -16.71 18.58
C GLN A 150 -0.81 -17.04 19.84
N LEU A 151 -1.59 -16.09 20.37
CA LEU A 151 -2.44 -16.31 21.55
C LEU A 151 -3.50 -17.40 21.30
N LEU A 152 -4.11 -17.42 20.12
CA LEU A 152 -5.06 -18.46 19.73
C LEU A 152 -4.41 -19.85 19.64
N GLN A 153 -3.21 -19.94 19.08
CA GLN A 153 -2.46 -21.21 19.00
C GLN A 153 -2.07 -21.73 20.38
N GLU A 154 -1.64 -20.85 21.28
CA GLU A 154 -1.39 -21.18 22.69
C GLU A 154 -2.65 -21.73 23.38
N ALA A 155 -3.79 -21.08 23.15
CA ALA A 155 -5.08 -21.51 23.70
C ALA A 155 -5.52 -22.87 23.14
N VAL A 156 -5.34 -23.12 21.84
CA VAL A 156 -5.61 -24.43 21.21
C VAL A 156 -4.75 -25.52 21.83
N ASN A 157 -3.44 -25.27 21.98
CA ASN A 157 -2.50 -26.23 22.54
C ASN A 157 -2.86 -26.56 24.01
N SER A 158 -3.17 -25.56 24.83
CA SER A 158 -3.58 -25.74 26.21
C SER A 158 -4.89 -26.54 26.32
N LYS A 159 -5.84 -26.29 25.44
CA LYS A 159 -7.13 -27.00 25.41
C LYS A 159 -6.96 -28.47 25.03
N ARG A 160 -6.11 -28.74 24.03
CA ARG A 160 -5.77 -30.14 23.62
C ARG A 160 -5.10 -30.91 24.73
N LEU A 161 -4.15 -30.33 25.45
CA LEU A 161 -3.49 -30.93 26.59
C LEU A 161 -4.50 -31.25 27.70
N THR A 162 -5.37 -30.34 28.07
CA THR A 162 -6.43 -30.53 29.08
C THR A 162 -7.36 -31.69 28.69
N LEU A 163 -7.77 -31.77 27.42
CA LEU A 163 -8.63 -32.86 26.94
C LEU A 163 -7.90 -34.22 26.94
N THR A 164 -6.63 -34.25 26.62
CA THR A 164 -5.80 -35.45 26.66
C THR A 164 -5.63 -35.97 28.09
N GLU A 165 -5.38 -35.07 29.04
CA GLU A 165 -5.29 -35.44 30.47
C GLU A 165 -6.62 -36.00 31.04
N LYS A 166 -7.75 -35.36 30.68
CA LYS A 166 -9.08 -35.88 31.05
C LYS A 166 -9.34 -37.26 30.49
N ARG A 167 -8.94 -37.58 29.25
CA ARG A 167 -9.04 -38.92 28.67
C ARG A 167 -8.16 -39.91 29.41
N ARG A 168 -6.92 -39.55 29.72
CA ARG A 168 -5.97 -40.36 30.44
C ARG A 168 -6.50 -40.73 31.83
N ARG A 169 -7.08 -39.81 32.58
CA ARG A 169 -7.70 -40.01 33.89
C ARG A 169 -8.90 -40.94 33.82
N LYS A 170 -9.72 -40.91 32.76
CA LYS A 170 -10.85 -41.80 32.55
C LYS A 170 -10.44 -43.22 32.19
N LEU A 171 -9.27 -43.41 31.56
CA LEU A 171 -8.76 -44.70 31.12
C LEU A 171 -7.90 -45.39 32.20
N SER A 172 -7.55 -44.74 33.28
CA SER A 172 -6.79 -45.27 34.41
C SER A 172 -7.70 -45.46 35.62
N PRO A 173 -8.38 -46.62 35.76
CA PRO A 173 -9.18 -46.91 36.95
C PRO A 173 -8.20 -47.25 38.08
N GLY A 174 -8.20 -46.39 39.07
CA GLY A 174 -7.33 -46.63 40.15
C GLY A 174 -7.41 -46.59 41.41
#